data_a164b50c3ea65b0c39e743d185019044
#
_entry.id   a164b50c3ea65b0c39e743d185019044
#
_cell.length_a   1.000
_cell.length_b   1.000
_cell.length_c   1.000
_cell.angle_alpha   90.00
_cell.angle_beta   90.00
_cell.angle_gamma   90.00
#
_symmetry.space_group_name_H-M   'P 1'
#
loop_
_entity.id
_entity.type
_entity.pdbx_description
1 polymer ?
#
loop_
_entity_poly.entity_id
_entity_poly.type
_entity_poly.pdbx_seq_one_letter_code
_entity_poly.pdbx_strand_id
1 'polypeptide(L)'
;SDMEKIEQLMKEFSYYAGEEKEHEPYENLRLMSMLYELMYLLCRDDLVVRETVFPINNQKNLERLRGIMQYVEAHYTEEITQYEVAERFYFTKEYFSRFFKKNTGMTFKEYVMHYRLKQAYDPIVYTERSILDIALDCGFADARGLINAFKRVYGDTPYQYRKMHMQKKEHETR
;
A
#
# COMPACT_ATOMS: atom_id res chain seq x y z
N SER A 1 -7.79 -33.05 4.30
CA SER A 1 -6.81 -32.53 3.31
C SER A 1 -6.41 -31.11 3.68
N ASP A 2 -5.30 -30.62 3.12
CA ASP A 2 -4.84 -29.25 3.43
C ASP A 2 -5.86 -28.20 2.97
N MET A 3 -6.62 -28.46 1.92
CA MET A 3 -7.75 -27.63 1.48
C MET A 3 -8.84 -27.51 2.55
N GLU A 4 -9.20 -28.61 3.21
CA GLU A 4 -10.19 -28.59 4.31
C GLU A 4 -9.68 -27.73 5.49
N LYS A 5 -8.37 -27.83 5.77
CA LYS A 5 -7.74 -27.03 6.83
C LYS A 5 -7.71 -25.54 6.49
N ILE A 6 -7.44 -25.19 5.22
CA ILE A 6 -7.50 -23.81 4.71
C ILE A 6 -8.93 -23.26 4.83
N GLU A 7 -9.94 -24.04 4.39
CA GLU A 7 -11.34 -23.61 4.51
C GLU A 7 -11.77 -23.40 5.96
N GLN A 8 -11.32 -24.27 6.86
CA GLN A 8 -11.62 -24.14 8.29
C GLN A 8 -10.97 -22.90 8.88
N LEU A 9 -9.68 -22.66 8.60
CA LEU A 9 -8.96 -21.47 9.04
C LEU A 9 -9.59 -20.18 8.50
N MET A 10 -10.02 -20.16 7.24
CA MET A 10 -10.70 -18.99 6.65
C MET A 10 -12.06 -18.73 7.33
N LYS A 11 -12.83 -19.76 7.66
CA LYS A 11 -14.10 -19.61 8.38
C LYS A 11 -13.88 -19.06 9.78
N GLU A 12 -12.91 -19.63 10.54
CA GLU A 12 -12.57 -19.13 11.87
C GLU A 12 -12.04 -17.70 11.82
N PHE A 13 -11.15 -17.38 10.87
CA PHE A 13 -10.65 -16.01 10.68
C PHE A 13 -11.77 -15.01 10.38
N SER A 14 -12.70 -15.38 9.47
CA SER A 14 -13.86 -14.54 9.13
C SER A 14 -14.79 -14.32 10.33
N TYR A 15 -14.97 -15.33 11.17
CA TYR A 15 -15.77 -15.21 12.39
C TYR A 15 -15.14 -14.20 13.38
N TYR A 16 -13.86 -14.32 13.66
CA TYR A 16 -13.17 -13.39 14.57
C TYR A 16 -12.97 -12.00 13.98
N ALA A 17 -12.71 -11.85 12.69
CA ALA A 17 -12.49 -10.57 12.03
C ALA A 17 -13.79 -9.78 11.76
N GLY A 18 -14.96 -10.44 11.81
CA GLY A 18 -16.27 -9.81 11.49
C GLY A 18 -16.99 -9.20 12.70
N GLU A 19 -16.52 -9.36 13.91
CA GLU A 19 -17.10 -8.74 15.08
C GLU A 19 -16.50 -7.35 15.32
N GLU A 20 -17.33 -6.29 15.29
CA GLU A 20 -16.97 -4.91 15.70
C GLU A 20 -16.73 -4.79 17.24
N LYS A 21 -15.98 -5.69 17.83
CA LYS A 21 -15.60 -5.64 19.23
C LYS A 21 -14.12 -5.27 19.36
N GLU A 22 -13.79 -4.50 20.39
CA GLU A 22 -12.39 -4.37 20.83
C GLU A 22 -11.88 -5.77 21.19
N HIS A 23 -11.03 -6.31 20.33
CA HIS A 23 -10.42 -7.61 20.56
C HIS A 23 -9.43 -7.53 21.74
N GLU A 24 -9.57 -8.45 22.66
CA GLU A 24 -8.58 -8.64 23.71
C GLU A 24 -7.20 -8.97 23.11
N PRO A 25 -6.08 -8.56 23.73
CA PRO A 25 -4.74 -8.77 23.18
C PRO A 25 -4.42 -10.21 22.74
N TYR A 26 -4.99 -11.22 23.45
CA TYR A 26 -4.82 -12.64 23.08
C TYR A 26 -5.63 -13.04 21.85
N GLU A 27 -6.75 -12.37 21.56
CA GLU A 27 -7.54 -12.62 20.33
C GLU A 27 -6.80 -12.11 19.09
N ASN A 28 -6.13 -10.95 19.21
CA ASN A 28 -5.24 -10.44 18.16
C ASN A 28 -4.07 -11.39 17.89
N LEU A 29 -3.47 -11.98 18.94
CA LEU A 29 -2.43 -13.00 18.79
C LEU A 29 -2.95 -14.25 18.09
N ARG A 30 -4.19 -14.68 18.38
CA ARG A 30 -4.84 -15.81 17.73
C ARG A 30 -5.06 -15.51 16.24
N LEU A 31 -5.61 -14.33 15.91
CA LEU A 31 -5.80 -13.90 14.51
C LEU A 31 -4.48 -13.89 13.74
N MET A 32 -3.40 -13.37 14.33
CA MET A 32 -2.08 -13.38 13.71
C MET A 32 -1.54 -14.80 13.51
N SER A 33 -1.72 -15.67 14.50
CA SER A 33 -1.34 -17.10 14.39
C SER A 33 -2.06 -17.80 13.25
N MET A 34 -3.36 -17.57 13.12
CA MET A 34 -4.19 -18.15 12.04
C MET A 34 -3.75 -17.61 10.67
N LEU A 35 -3.43 -16.33 10.58
CA LEU A 35 -2.90 -15.71 9.36
C LEU A 35 -1.56 -16.33 8.96
N TYR A 36 -0.63 -16.50 9.90
CA TYR A 36 0.66 -17.15 9.64
C TYR A 36 0.50 -18.61 9.21
N GLU A 37 -0.41 -19.35 9.85
CA GLU A 37 -0.69 -20.74 9.47
C GLU A 37 -1.31 -20.84 8.08
N LEU A 38 -2.25 -19.94 7.74
CA LEU A 38 -2.82 -19.83 6.40
C LEU A 38 -1.75 -19.54 5.36
N MET A 39 -0.90 -18.55 5.62
CA MET A 39 0.22 -18.21 4.73
C MET A 39 1.19 -19.40 4.55
N TYR A 40 1.51 -20.11 5.63
CA TYR A 40 2.36 -21.30 5.57
C TYR A 40 1.75 -22.39 4.68
N LEU A 41 0.47 -22.71 4.86
CA LEU A 41 -0.21 -23.72 4.06
C LEU A 41 -0.28 -23.33 2.58
N LEU A 42 -0.61 -22.08 2.29
CA LEU A 42 -0.66 -21.56 0.92
C LEU A 42 0.72 -21.56 0.23
N CYS A 43 1.78 -21.25 0.97
CA CYS A 43 3.15 -21.26 0.44
C CYS A 43 3.71 -22.68 0.33
N ARG A 44 3.42 -23.57 1.30
CA ARG A 44 3.93 -24.93 1.34
C ARG A 44 3.44 -25.77 0.16
N ASP A 45 2.16 -25.67 -0.16
CA ASP A 45 1.52 -26.50 -1.18
C ASP A 45 1.60 -25.89 -2.58
N ASP A 46 2.43 -24.85 -2.78
CA ASP A 46 2.52 -24.12 -4.04
C ASP A 46 1.16 -23.56 -4.56
N LEU A 47 0.12 -23.54 -3.71
CA LEU A 47 -1.22 -23.09 -4.10
C LEU A 47 -1.23 -21.61 -4.51
N VAL A 48 -0.41 -20.79 -3.84
CA VAL A 48 -0.20 -19.38 -4.24
C VAL A 48 0.85 -19.29 -5.35
N VAL A 49 1.75 -20.27 -5.45
CA VAL A 49 2.92 -20.21 -6.34
C VAL A 49 2.62 -20.80 -7.72
N ARG A 50 1.73 -21.80 -7.86
CA ARG A 50 1.53 -22.48 -9.15
C ARG A 50 0.51 -21.86 -10.09
N GLU A 51 -0.51 -21.16 -9.61
CA GLU A 51 -1.50 -20.53 -10.49
C GLU A 51 -1.39 -19.01 -10.58
N THR A 52 -0.76 -18.35 -9.60
CA THR A 52 -0.47 -16.91 -9.64
C THR A 52 0.98 -16.57 -9.94
N VAL A 53 1.88 -17.54 -9.85
CA VAL A 53 3.25 -17.35 -10.37
C VAL A 53 3.20 -17.59 -11.86
N PHE A 54 2.90 -16.60 -12.53
CA PHE A 54 3.49 -16.06 -13.74
C PHE A 54 4.38 -17.07 -14.50
N PRO A 55 4.07 -17.43 -15.75
CA PRO A 55 4.96 -18.23 -16.60
C PRO A 55 6.37 -17.60 -16.62
N ILE A 56 7.38 -18.40 -16.94
CA ILE A 56 8.83 -18.04 -16.92
C ILE A 56 9.18 -16.71 -17.64
N ASN A 57 8.30 -16.22 -18.49
CA ASN A 57 8.38 -14.87 -19.07
C ASN A 57 8.20 -13.74 -18.02
N ASN A 58 7.88 -14.08 -16.78
CA ASN A 58 7.56 -13.14 -15.71
C ASN A 58 8.73 -12.81 -14.77
N GLN A 59 9.77 -13.60 -14.68
CA GLN A 59 10.89 -13.25 -13.80
C GLN A 59 11.53 -11.94 -14.29
N LYS A 60 11.72 -11.79 -15.60
CA LYS A 60 12.18 -10.52 -16.19
C LYS A 60 11.17 -9.38 -15.97
N ASN A 61 9.88 -9.67 -16.01
CA ASN A 61 8.84 -8.67 -15.77
C ASN A 61 8.78 -8.27 -14.30
N LEU A 62 8.98 -9.20 -13.36
CA LEU A 62 9.07 -8.92 -11.93
C LEU A 62 10.32 -8.09 -11.60
N GLU A 63 11.46 -8.42 -12.18
CA GLU A 63 12.69 -7.65 -12.02
C GLU A 63 12.53 -6.23 -12.56
N ARG A 64 11.91 -6.07 -13.73
CA ARG A 64 11.59 -4.75 -14.30
C ARG A 64 10.62 -3.97 -13.43
N LEU A 65 9.55 -4.62 -12.94
CA LEU A 65 8.58 -3.98 -12.05
C LEU A 65 9.26 -3.54 -10.75
N ARG A 66 10.09 -4.40 -10.15
CA ARG A 66 10.87 -4.05 -8.96
C ARG A 66 11.79 -2.87 -9.22
N GLY A 67 12.50 -2.85 -10.34
CA GLY A 67 13.34 -1.73 -10.74
C GLY A 67 12.57 -0.42 -10.89
N ILE A 68 11.35 -0.47 -11.49
CA ILE A 68 10.47 0.69 -11.61
C ILE A 68 10.04 1.19 -10.22
N MET A 69 9.64 0.29 -9.31
CA MET A 69 9.25 0.65 -7.96
C MET A 69 10.41 1.28 -7.18
N GLN A 70 11.61 0.71 -7.26
CA GLN A 70 12.82 1.27 -6.65
C GLN A 70 13.17 2.65 -7.23
N TYR A 71 12.96 2.83 -8.53
CA TYR A 71 13.15 4.14 -9.16
C TYR A 71 12.17 5.19 -8.60
N VAL A 72 10.89 4.83 -8.45
CA VAL A 72 9.90 5.73 -7.82
C VAL A 72 10.30 6.04 -6.37
N GLU A 73 10.72 5.04 -5.62
CA GLU A 73 11.19 5.20 -4.24
C GLU A 73 12.36 6.18 -4.11
N ALA A 74 13.30 6.14 -5.04
CA ALA A 74 14.47 7.02 -5.04
C ALA A 74 14.15 8.44 -5.53
N HIS A 75 13.11 8.64 -6.37
CA HIS A 75 12.86 9.89 -7.08
C HIS A 75 11.46 10.47 -6.84
N TYR A 76 10.66 9.94 -5.88
CA TYR A 76 9.25 10.37 -5.72
C TYR A 76 9.06 11.86 -5.44
N THR A 77 10.07 12.53 -4.90
CA THR A 77 10.04 13.99 -4.63
C THR A 77 10.21 14.83 -5.89
N GLU A 78 10.72 14.23 -6.96
CA GLU A 78 10.98 14.89 -8.24
C GLU A 78 9.76 14.77 -9.18
N GLU A 79 9.76 15.52 -10.26
CA GLU A 79 8.77 15.36 -11.33
C GLU A 79 9.09 14.08 -12.13
N ILE A 80 8.36 13.00 -11.84
CA ILE A 80 8.52 11.72 -12.55
C ILE A 80 7.42 11.57 -13.58
N THR A 81 7.79 11.49 -14.85
CA THR A 81 6.84 11.24 -15.94
C THR A 81 6.82 9.77 -16.35
N GLN A 82 5.65 9.29 -16.77
CA GLN A 82 5.51 7.95 -17.33
C GLN A 82 6.40 7.72 -18.55
N TYR A 83 6.65 8.78 -19.34
CA TYR A 83 7.48 8.71 -20.54
C TYR A 83 8.94 8.43 -20.19
N GLU A 84 9.53 9.19 -19.27
CA GLU A 84 10.93 9.03 -18.84
C GLU A 84 11.17 7.64 -18.23
N VAL A 85 10.24 7.16 -17.41
CA VAL A 85 10.35 5.84 -16.79
C VAL A 85 10.21 4.74 -17.84
N ALA A 86 9.28 4.87 -18.78
CA ALA A 86 9.16 3.91 -19.88
C ALA A 86 10.46 3.82 -20.69
N GLU A 87 11.04 4.95 -21.07
CA GLU A 87 12.30 5.02 -21.82
C GLU A 87 13.45 4.38 -21.04
N ARG A 88 13.58 4.71 -19.76
CA ARG A 88 14.63 4.17 -18.87
C ARG A 88 14.61 2.65 -18.77
N PHE A 89 13.41 2.05 -18.79
CA PHE A 89 13.24 0.60 -18.69
C PHE A 89 13.01 -0.09 -20.05
N TYR A 90 13.31 0.60 -21.15
CA TYR A 90 13.22 0.10 -22.52
C TYR A 90 11.80 -0.35 -22.91
N PHE A 91 10.80 0.41 -22.50
CA PHE A 91 9.40 0.23 -22.89
C PHE A 91 8.94 1.36 -23.83
N THR A 92 8.01 1.03 -24.75
CA THR A 92 7.20 2.10 -25.33
C THR A 92 6.19 2.60 -24.30
N LYS A 93 5.75 3.86 -24.42
CA LYS A 93 4.78 4.47 -23.49
C LYS A 93 3.49 3.65 -23.35
N GLU A 94 2.98 3.14 -24.49
CA GLU A 94 1.74 2.37 -24.56
C GLU A 94 1.90 0.99 -23.89
N TYR A 95 3.04 0.34 -24.14
CA TYR A 95 3.33 -0.95 -23.51
C TYR A 95 3.54 -0.79 -22.00
N PHE A 96 4.30 0.22 -21.56
CA PHE A 96 4.52 0.52 -20.16
C PHE A 96 3.20 0.74 -19.40
N SER A 97 2.29 1.54 -19.96
CA SER A 97 0.99 1.82 -19.35
C SER A 97 0.20 0.53 -19.09
N ARG A 98 0.11 -0.34 -20.09
CA ARG A 98 -0.57 -1.64 -19.98
C ARG A 98 0.15 -2.59 -19.03
N PHE A 99 1.47 -2.68 -19.16
CA PHE A 99 2.33 -3.50 -18.29
C PHE A 99 2.17 -3.12 -16.81
N PHE A 100 2.33 -1.84 -16.50
CA PHE A 100 2.27 -1.35 -15.15
C PHE A 100 0.89 -1.58 -14.52
N LYS A 101 -0.18 -1.18 -15.23
CA LYS A 101 -1.55 -1.37 -14.74
C LYS A 101 -1.92 -2.85 -14.58
N LYS A 102 -1.47 -3.71 -15.48
CA LYS A 102 -1.71 -5.16 -15.38
C LYS A 102 -1.04 -5.77 -14.15
N ASN A 103 0.17 -5.32 -13.79
CA ASN A 103 0.95 -5.92 -12.70
C ASN A 103 0.70 -5.25 -11.33
N THR A 104 0.18 -4.02 -11.28
CA THR A 104 -0.05 -3.28 -10.03
C THR A 104 -1.52 -3.01 -9.73
N GLY A 105 -2.41 -3.22 -10.72
CA GLY A 105 -3.83 -2.87 -10.61
C GLY A 105 -4.14 -1.39 -10.79
N MET A 106 -3.14 -0.51 -10.85
CA MET A 106 -3.30 0.95 -10.94
C MET A 106 -2.40 1.57 -12.02
N THR A 107 -2.71 2.79 -12.42
CA THR A 107 -1.85 3.54 -13.34
C THR A 107 -0.55 3.98 -12.66
N PHE A 108 0.50 4.24 -13.43
CA PHE A 108 1.76 4.73 -12.90
C PHE A 108 1.61 6.05 -12.12
N LYS A 109 0.78 6.97 -12.64
CA LYS A 109 0.48 8.24 -11.96
C LYS A 109 -0.20 8.04 -10.60
N GLU A 110 -1.15 7.12 -10.52
CA GLU A 110 -1.80 6.76 -9.25
C GLU A 110 -0.81 6.13 -8.28
N TYR A 111 0.07 5.26 -8.75
CA TYR A 111 1.10 4.64 -7.92
C TYR A 111 2.05 5.68 -7.31
N VAL A 112 2.60 6.59 -8.11
CA VAL A 112 3.46 7.68 -7.62
C VAL A 112 2.73 8.55 -6.60
N MET A 113 1.47 8.90 -6.88
CA MET A 113 0.64 9.67 -5.94
C MET A 113 0.42 8.92 -4.62
N HIS A 114 0.11 7.62 -4.66
CA HIS A 114 -0.06 6.82 -3.45
C HIS A 114 1.24 6.69 -2.67
N TYR A 115 2.37 6.55 -3.35
CA TYR A 115 3.68 6.51 -2.70
C TYR A 115 3.97 7.83 -1.97
N ARG A 116 3.76 8.98 -2.61
CA ARG A 116 3.88 10.30 -2.01
C ARG A 116 2.97 10.50 -0.80
N LEU A 117 1.72 10.04 -0.90
CA LEU A 117 0.77 10.08 0.22
C LEU A 117 1.23 9.25 1.41
N LYS A 118 1.78 8.06 1.15
CA LYS A 118 2.35 7.21 2.20
C LYS A 118 3.49 7.94 2.93
N GLN A 119 4.37 8.63 2.20
CA GLN A 119 5.46 9.40 2.81
C GLN A 119 4.95 10.63 3.58
N ALA A 120 3.85 11.24 3.13
CA ALA A 120 3.25 12.40 3.79
C ALA A 120 2.45 12.04 5.05
N TYR A 121 2.03 10.78 5.21
CA TYR A 121 1.13 10.36 6.30
C TYR A 121 1.72 10.65 7.68
N ASP A 122 2.90 10.13 7.98
CA ASP A 122 3.54 10.31 9.29
C ASP A 122 3.80 11.77 9.64
N PRO A 123 4.38 12.60 8.76
CA PRO A 123 4.51 14.03 9.01
C PRO A 123 3.17 14.74 9.26
N ILE A 124 2.09 14.34 8.56
CA ILE A 124 0.77 14.92 8.77
C ILE A 124 0.24 14.58 10.16
N VAL A 125 0.36 13.32 10.56
CA VAL A 125 -0.28 12.81 11.80
C VAL A 125 0.52 13.18 13.05
N TYR A 126 1.85 13.10 12.97
CA TYR A 126 2.71 13.14 14.16
C TYR A 126 3.53 14.44 14.31
N THR A 127 3.39 15.41 13.41
CA THR A 127 4.12 16.68 13.51
C THR A 127 3.18 17.89 13.36
N GLU A 128 3.63 19.06 13.78
CA GLU A 128 2.94 20.34 13.58
C GLU A 128 3.38 21.08 12.30
N ARG A 129 4.17 20.43 11.45
CA ARG A 129 4.64 21.01 10.19
C ARG A 129 3.47 21.49 9.33
N SER A 130 3.70 22.54 8.54
CA SER A 130 2.69 23.06 7.63
C SER A 130 2.36 22.04 6.55
N ILE A 131 1.10 21.97 6.13
CA ILE A 131 0.68 21.06 5.05
C ILE A 131 1.36 21.41 3.72
N LEU A 132 1.72 22.68 3.52
CA LEU A 132 2.48 23.11 2.34
C LEU A 132 3.90 22.52 2.34
N ASP A 133 4.63 22.64 3.45
CA ASP A 133 5.99 22.09 3.54
C ASP A 133 6.00 20.59 3.37
N ILE A 134 5.06 19.89 4.00
CA ILE A 134 4.90 18.44 3.83
C ILE A 134 4.60 18.08 2.35
N ALA A 135 3.74 18.86 1.70
CA ALA A 135 3.41 18.64 0.29
C ALA A 135 4.66 18.75 -0.60
N LEU A 136 5.43 19.83 -0.43
CA LEU A 136 6.63 20.07 -1.23
C LEU A 136 7.69 18.99 -0.97
N ASP A 137 7.95 18.65 0.28
CA ASP A 137 8.91 17.59 0.66
C ASP A 137 8.53 16.20 0.12
N CYS A 138 7.23 15.95 -0.03
CA CYS A 138 6.73 14.70 -0.58
C CYS A 138 6.49 14.73 -2.10
N GLY A 139 6.95 15.79 -2.80
CA GLY A 139 6.91 15.89 -4.25
C GLY A 139 5.56 16.31 -4.83
N PHE A 140 4.62 16.84 -4.03
CA PHE A 140 3.42 17.49 -4.56
C PHE A 140 3.77 18.91 -5.02
N ALA A 141 3.12 19.36 -6.10
CA ALA A 141 3.35 20.71 -6.62
C ALA A 141 2.89 21.83 -5.65
N ASP A 142 1.86 21.52 -4.85
CA ASP A 142 1.27 22.45 -3.88
C ASP A 142 0.49 21.71 -2.77
N ALA A 143 0.08 22.44 -1.74
CA ALA A 143 -0.73 21.92 -0.65
C ALA A 143 -2.10 21.39 -1.12
N ARG A 144 -2.70 21.99 -2.16
CA ARG A 144 -4.02 21.61 -2.68
C ARG A 144 -3.98 20.21 -3.28
N GLY A 145 -2.91 19.87 -4.01
CA GLY A 145 -2.67 18.54 -4.56
C GLY A 145 -2.64 17.48 -3.46
N LEU A 146 -1.86 17.71 -2.39
CA LEU A 146 -1.80 16.84 -1.22
C LEU A 146 -3.17 16.72 -0.52
N ILE A 147 -3.84 17.84 -0.23
CA ILE A 147 -5.14 17.85 0.47
C ILE A 147 -6.18 17.02 -0.29
N ASN A 148 -6.28 17.23 -1.60
CA ASN A 148 -7.26 16.49 -2.42
C ASN A 148 -6.94 15.00 -2.50
N ALA A 149 -5.66 14.65 -2.68
CA ALA A 149 -5.23 13.26 -2.73
C ALA A 149 -5.44 12.57 -1.38
N PHE A 150 -5.09 13.22 -0.28
CA PHE A 150 -5.24 12.71 1.08
C PHE A 150 -6.71 12.48 1.43
N LYS A 151 -7.58 13.47 1.18
CA LYS A 151 -9.03 13.34 1.43
C LYS A 151 -9.65 12.20 0.64
N ARG A 152 -9.21 11.99 -0.61
CA ARG A 152 -9.72 10.89 -1.45
C ARG A 152 -9.37 9.51 -0.89
N VAL A 153 -8.20 9.36 -0.26
CA VAL A 153 -7.70 8.07 0.25
C VAL A 153 -8.14 7.82 1.69
N TYR A 154 -8.06 8.85 2.55
CA TYR A 154 -8.29 8.73 3.99
C TYR A 154 -9.66 9.28 4.45
N GLY A 155 -10.48 9.82 3.55
CA GLY A 155 -11.83 10.32 3.83
C GLY A 155 -11.88 11.76 4.32
N ASP A 156 -10.87 12.24 5.03
CA ASP A 156 -10.81 13.57 5.64
C ASP A 156 -9.60 14.40 5.14
N THR A 157 -9.65 15.72 5.38
CA THR A 157 -8.51 16.58 5.08
C THR A 157 -7.34 16.31 6.04
N PRO A 158 -6.08 16.55 5.64
CA PRO A 158 -4.92 16.41 6.51
C PRO A 158 -5.05 17.11 7.85
N TYR A 159 -5.64 18.31 7.86
CA TYR A 159 -5.84 19.09 9.07
C TYR A 159 -6.87 18.44 10.02
N GLN A 160 -8.01 18.01 9.50
CA GLN A 160 -9.04 17.33 10.31
C GLN A 160 -8.51 16.00 10.86
N TYR A 161 -7.80 15.26 10.03
CA TYR A 161 -7.20 13.99 10.41
C TYR A 161 -6.14 14.15 11.52
N ARG A 162 -5.25 15.14 11.42
CA ARG A 162 -4.29 15.52 12.47
C ARG A 162 -5.01 15.85 13.78
N LYS A 163 -6.04 16.71 13.72
CA LYS A 163 -6.81 17.12 14.90
C LYS A 163 -7.45 15.94 15.62
N MET A 164 -8.06 15.00 14.90
CA MET A 164 -8.65 13.80 15.48
C MET A 164 -7.62 12.93 16.18
N HIS A 165 -6.44 12.74 15.58
CA HIS A 165 -5.38 11.94 16.17
C HIS A 165 -4.75 12.59 17.42
N MET A 166 -4.60 13.92 17.45
CA MET A 166 -4.10 14.63 18.63
C MET A 166 -5.07 14.51 19.81
N GLN A 167 -6.36 14.68 19.58
CA GLN A 167 -7.40 14.54 20.62
C GLN A 167 -7.46 13.11 21.19
N LYS A 168 -7.31 12.09 20.35
CA LYS A 168 -7.30 10.69 20.81
C LYS A 168 -6.12 10.41 21.73
N LYS A 169 -4.96 10.96 21.44
CA LYS A 169 -3.74 10.81 22.25
C LYS A 169 -3.84 11.48 23.63
N GLU A 170 -4.54 12.63 23.74
CA GLU A 170 -4.79 13.32 25.00
C GLU A 170 -5.76 12.56 25.91
N HIS A 171 -6.71 11.80 25.35
CA HIS A 171 -7.64 10.96 26.10
C HIS A 171 -7.01 9.64 26.60
N GLU A 172 -6.04 9.09 25.87
CA GLU A 172 -5.32 7.86 26.26
C GLU A 172 -4.25 8.11 27.34
N THR A 173 -3.87 9.36 27.57
CA THR A 173 -2.81 9.75 28.56
C THR A 173 -3.41 10.23 29.89
N ARG A 174 -4.73 10.25 30.04
CA ARG A 174 -5.44 10.60 31.27
C ARG A 174 -6.05 9.38 31.96
#